data_9c46f8b38aa698d0c5785ef9686c5dc7
#
_entry.id   9c46f8b38aa698d0c5785ef9686c5dc7
#
_cell.length_a   1.000
_cell.length_b   1.000
_cell.length_c   1.000
_cell.angle_alpha   90.00
_cell.angle_beta   90.00
_cell.angle_gamma   90.00
#
_symmetry.space_group_name_H-M   'P 1'
#
loop_
_entity.id
_entity.type
_entity.pdbx_description
1 polymer ?
#
loop_
_entity_poly.entity_id
_entity_poly.type
_entity_poly.pdbx_seq_one_letter_code
_entity_poly.pdbx_strand_id
1 'polypeptide(L)' 'LAAIGNIADLTVEQIAETVGKTVRGVKTMLTRRGITAADYDGAAKKEKAAQ' A
#
# COMPACT_ATOMS: atom_id res chain seq x y z
N LEU A 1 1.89 -8.35 -4.21
CA LEU A 1 2.76 -7.71 -5.19
C LEU A 1 4.03 -8.51 -5.36
N ALA A 2 4.02 -9.37 -6.36
CA ALA A 2 5.14 -10.29 -6.58
C ALA A 2 6.44 -9.55 -6.90
N ALA A 3 6.36 -8.38 -7.51
CA ALA A 3 7.54 -7.62 -7.89
C ALA A 3 8.20 -6.90 -6.72
N ILE A 4 7.50 -6.76 -5.60
CA ILE A 4 8.02 -6.08 -4.42
C ILE A 4 8.10 -7.09 -3.30
N GLY A 5 9.31 -7.45 -2.91
CA GLY A 5 9.50 -8.50 -1.92
C GLY A 5 9.08 -8.10 -0.52
N ASN A 6 9.23 -6.84 -0.16
CA ASN A 6 9.05 -6.42 1.22
C ASN A 6 8.38 -5.06 1.32
N ILE A 7 7.07 -5.06 1.08
CA ILE A 7 6.29 -3.83 1.05
C ILE A 7 6.33 -3.08 2.39
N ALA A 8 6.37 -3.81 3.49
CA ALA A 8 6.39 -3.20 4.82
C ALA A 8 7.61 -2.31 5.06
N ASP A 9 8.70 -2.54 4.33
CA ASP A 9 9.91 -1.74 4.44
C ASP A 9 9.93 -0.57 3.46
N LEU A 10 8.93 -0.46 2.59
CA LEU A 10 8.88 0.58 1.57
C LEU A 10 7.83 1.63 1.92
N THR A 11 8.14 2.88 1.58
CA THR A 11 7.13 3.93 1.71
C THR A 11 6.16 3.86 0.54
N VAL A 12 5.01 4.51 0.70
CA VAL A 12 4.02 4.55 -0.38
C VAL A 12 4.62 5.14 -1.66
N GLU A 13 5.46 6.16 -1.52
CA GLU A 13 6.13 6.78 -2.67
C GLU A 13 7.03 5.78 -3.39
N GLN A 14 7.79 5.01 -2.64
CA GLN A 14 8.68 4.00 -3.22
C GLN A 14 7.87 2.93 -3.94
N ILE A 15 6.78 2.51 -3.36
CA ILE A 15 5.90 1.52 -3.98
C ILE A 15 5.31 2.09 -5.27
N ALA A 16 4.83 3.33 -5.23
CA ALA A 16 4.24 3.98 -6.39
C ALA A 16 5.24 4.04 -7.55
N GLU A 17 6.47 4.39 -7.26
CA GLU A 17 7.51 4.46 -8.27
C GLU A 17 7.81 3.08 -8.85
N THR A 18 7.88 2.07 -8.00
CA THR A 18 8.18 0.71 -8.43
C THR A 18 7.08 0.13 -9.33
N VAL A 19 5.82 0.36 -8.99
CA VAL A 19 4.71 -0.19 -9.76
C VAL A 19 4.21 0.74 -10.86
N GLY A 20 4.78 1.95 -10.95
CA GLY A 20 4.39 2.90 -11.99
C GLY A 20 3.01 3.52 -11.78
N LYS A 21 2.61 3.71 -10.54
CA LYS A 21 1.32 4.31 -10.19
C LYS A 21 1.52 5.57 -9.38
N THR A 22 0.42 6.31 -9.17
CA THR A 22 0.46 7.49 -8.29
C THR A 22 0.41 7.04 -6.83
N VAL A 23 0.86 7.92 -5.94
CA VAL A 23 0.78 7.66 -4.49
C VAL A 23 -0.67 7.39 -4.09
N ARG A 24 -1.61 8.15 -4.63
CA ARG A 24 -3.02 7.96 -4.33
C ARG A 24 -3.51 6.58 -4.77
N GLY A 25 -3.12 6.16 -5.96
CA GLY A 25 -3.47 4.83 -6.47
C GLY A 25 -2.90 3.72 -5.62
N VAL A 26 -1.66 3.90 -5.15
CA VAL A 26 -1.03 2.92 -4.27
C VAL A 26 -1.76 2.85 -2.94
N LYS A 27 -2.12 3.98 -2.35
CA LYS A 27 -2.85 3.98 -1.08
C LYS A 27 -4.17 3.22 -1.21
N THR A 28 -4.89 3.46 -2.29
CA THR A 28 -6.14 2.75 -2.57
C THR A 28 -5.89 1.24 -2.69
N MET A 29 -4.86 0.87 -3.43
CA MET A 29 -4.50 -0.52 -3.62
C MET A 29 -4.15 -1.20 -2.29
N LEU A 30 -3.32 -0.55 -1.48
CA LEU A 30 -2.92 -1.08 -0.19
C LEU A 30 -4.14 -1.27 0.72
N THR A 31 -5.04 -0.29 0.74
CA THR A 31 -6.26 -0.39 1.53
C THR A 31 -7.13 -1.55 1.08
N ARG A 32 -7.31 -1.71 -0.22
CA ARG A 32 -8.13 -2.79 -0.76
C ARG A 32 -7.57 -4.17 -0.45
N ARG A 33 -6.26 -4.29 -0.46
CA ARG A 33 -5.58 -5.56 -0.21
C ARG A 33 -5.25 -5.78 1.26
N GLY A 34 -5.42 -4.76 2.08
CA GLY A 34 -5.08 -4.86 3.50
C GLY A 34 -3.58 -4.99 3.73
N ILE A 35 -2.78 -4.28 2.94
CA ILE A 35 -1.32 -4.33 3.02
C ILE A 35 -0.82 -3.07 3.71
N THR A 36 0.11 -3.23 4.64
CA THR A 36 0.74 -2.11 5.36
C THR A 36 2.08 -1.78 4.73
N ALA A 37 2.30 -0.49 4.44
CA ALA A 37 3.59 0.02 3.99
C ALA A 37 4.31 0.67 5.18
N ALA A 38 5.57 1.10 4.96
CA ALA A 38 6.38 1.68 6.02
C ALA A 38 5.75 2.93 6.63
N ASP A 39 5.04 3.71 5.81
CA ASP A 39 4.41 4.95 6.24
C ASP A 39 2.89 4.97 6.07
N TYR A 40 2.29 3.81 5.82
CA TYR A 40 0.86 3.74 5.56
C TYR A 40 0.30 2.41 6.04
N ASP A 41 -0.74 2.46 6.85
CA ASP A 41 -1.37 1.25 7.38
C ASP A 41 -2.63 0.90 6.59
N GLY A 42 -2.46 0.22 5.49
CA GLY A 42 -3.56 -0.20 4.64
C GLY A 42 -4.46 -1.23 5.32
N ALA A 43 -3.89 -2.09 6.15
CA ALA A 43 -4.66 -3.11 6.84
C ALA A 43 -5.66 -2.48 7.82
N ALA A 44 -5.22 -1.49 8.60
CA ALA A 44 -6.11 -0.81 9.53
C ALA A 44 -7.19 -0.02 8.80
N LYS A 45 -6.83 0.60 7.69
CA LYS A 45 -7.80 1.37 6.90
C LYS A 45 -8.82 0.47 6.22
N LYS A 46 -8.39 -0.71 5.78
CA LYS A 46 -9.32 -1.68 5.21
C LYS A 46 -10.34 -2.13 6.25
N GLU A 47 -9.89 -2.34 7.46
CA GLU A 47 -10.77 -2.74 8.54
C GLU A 47 -11.85 -1.69 8.80
N LYS A 48 -11.45 -0.42 8.81
CA LYS A 48 -12.40 0.68 8.98
C LYS A 48 -13.35 0.78 7.78
N ALA A 49 -12.83 0.61 6.58
CA ALA A 49 -13.64 0.72 5.37
C ALA A 49 -14.65 -0.41 5.26
N ALA A 50 -14.37 -1.55 5.84
CA ALA A 50 -15.26 -2.71 5.79
C ALA A 50 -16.51 -2.53 6.65
N GLN A 51 -16.52 -1.54 7.49
CA GLN A 51 -17.67 -1.23 8.33
C GLN A 51 -18.57 -0.21 7.64
#